data_2f53d02e864be6b75fa5956c4f70b004
#
_entry.id   2f53d02e864be6b75fa5956c4f70b004
#
_cell.length_a   1.000
_cell.length_b   1.000
_cell.length_c   1.000
_cell.angle_alpha   90.00
_cell.angle_beta   90.00
_cell.angle_gamma   90.00
#
_symmetry.space_group_name_H-M   'P 1'
#
loop_
_entity.id
_entity.type
_entity.pdbx_description
1 polymer ?
#
loop_
_entity_poly.entity_id
_entity_poly.type
_entity_poly.pdbx_seq_one_letter_code
_entity_poly.pdbx_strand_id
1 'polypeptide(L)'
;MKTTLSCLAILFIAFTFQSFKGEKKDFHQSVLWQQGTGKYNNYRIPSITVTQKGTLLAFCEGREAGDAGDIDLLLKRSEDNGKTWSNEQIVWDDAQNTCGNPCPVVDEETGRIWLFLTWNKGDDHETEIIHKTSSFPRLPFLCYSDDDGKTWSEPVNMNETCRDNSWGWYATGPGIGIQIKNGPYKGRLVIPANHSYDDPDGNVRKGPYGYGAHVLFSDDHGKTWQKSEPIKPGCNESQVTELSDGTLVMNIRSYNDKHARAISFSKDGGKTWSEIEHDVQLVESVCQGSVLNFGTFNGKPMHLFLNPAVTVARTHMTVKTSFDDCKSWTNAKLIYAGPSAYSCLAKLQDGRVGMFFEAGKKKPYEKMIFVAIEPGELFTPGTVLEKL
;
A
#
# COMPACT_ATOMS: atom_id res chain seq x y z
N MET A 1 -11.66 71.82 -57.56
CA MET A 1 -12.27 70.71 -56.80
C MET A 1 -11.29 69.55 -56.92
N LYS A 2 -10.53 69.28 -55.89
CA LYS A 2 -9.59 68.16 -55.83
C LYS A 2 -10.17 67.12 -54.86
N THR A 3 -10.55 65.97 -55.35
CA THR A 3 -11.02 64.81 -54.56
C THR A 3 -9.81 63.99 -54.03
N THR A 4 -9.67 63.94 -52.77
CA THR A 4 -8.63 63.05 -52.07
C THR A 4 -9.24 61.66 -51.80
N LEU A 5 -8.66 60.68 -52.43
CA LEU A 5 -8.97 59.26 -52.14
C LEU A 5 -8.16 58.82 -50.91
N SER A 6 -8.86 58.40 -49.82
CA SER A 6 -8.21 57.76 -48.64
C SER A 6 -8.16 56.22 -48.87
N CYS A 7 -6.95 55.68 -48.97
CA CYS A 7 -6.74 54.25 -48.92
C CYS A 7 -6.75 53.75 -47.48
N LEU A 8 -7.70 52.86 -47.13
CA LEU A 8 -7.80 52.16 -45.90
C LEU A 8 -6.92 50.88 -46.00
N ALA A 9 -5.81 50.85 -45.28
CA ALA A 9 -4.98 49.64 -45.18
C ALA A 9 -5.56 48.71 -44.13
N ILE A 10 -6.04 47.54 -44.52
CA ILE A 10 -6.50 46.47 -43.65
C ILE A 10 -5.29 45.65 -43.23
N LEU A 11 -4.90 45.73 -41.95
CA LEU A 11 -3.83 44.95 -41.36
C LEU A 11 -4.37 43.53 -41.03
N PHE A 12 -3.96 42.51 -41.77
CA PHE A 12 -4.22 41.11 -41.44
C PHE A 12 -3.23 40.66 -40.36
N ILE A 13 -3.69 40.50 -39.11
CA ILE A 13 -2.94 39.88 -38.05
C ILE A 13 -3.12 38.36 -38.22
N ALA A 14 -2.08 37.69 -38.74
CA ALA A 14 -2.02 36.24 -38.77
C ALA A 14 -1.73 35.69 -37.36
N PHE A 15 -2.75 35.13 -36.70
CA PHE A 15 -2.56 34.33 -35.51
C PHE A 15 -1.91 33.01 -35.92
N THR A 16 -0.63 32.87 -35.65
CA THR A 16 0.04 31.57 -35.70
C THR A 16 -0.40 30.73 -34.48
N PHE A 17 -1.26 29.75 -34.72
CA PHE A 17 -1.49 28.69 -33.73
C PHE A 17 -0.19 27.89 -33.57
N GLN A 18 0.59 28.20 -32.53
CA GLN A 18 1.62 27.29 -32.05
C GLN A 18 0.91 26.07 -31.48
N SER A 19 0.98 24.96 -32.21
CA SER A 19 0.62 23.65 -31.71
C SER A 19 1.60 23.33 -30.56
N PHE A 20 1.13 23.43 -29.32
CA PHE A 20 1.80 22.82 -28.19
C PHE A 20 1.78 21.31 -28.44
N LYS A 21 2.88 20.77 -28.97
CA LYS A 21 3.20 19.35 -28.82
C LYS A 21 3.31 19.13 -27.32
N GLY A 22 2.32 18.44 -26.73
CA GLY A 22 2.38 18.02 -25.33
C GLY A 22 3.72 17.31 -25.10
N GLU A 23 4.49 17.79 -24.13
CA GLU A 23 5.69 17.11 -23.67
C GLU A 23 5.31 15.66 -23.37
N LYS A 24 6.10 14.74 -23.89
CA LYS A 24 5.95 13.32 -23.63
C LYS A 24 6.10 13.14 -22.11
N LYS A 25 5.00 12.83 -21.40
CA LYS A 25 5.06 12.58 -19.95
C LYS A 25 6.10 11.50 -19.69
N ASP A 26 7.12 11.86 -18.91
CA ASP A 26 8.23 10.96 -18.60
C ASP A 26 7.83 10.08 -17.41
N PHE A 27 7.04 9.03 -17.68
CA PHE A 27 6.72 8.02 -16.70
C PHE A 27 7.06 6.64 -17.24
N HIS A 28 7.42 5.74 -16.33
CA HIS A 28 7.66 4.34 -16.62
C HIS A 28 6.51 3.49 -16.09
N GLN A 29 6.02 2.54 -16.89
CA GLN A 29 4.97 1.59 -16.54
C GLN A 29 5.40 0.17 -16.92
N SER A 30 5.14 -0.78 -16.01
CA SER A 30 5.30 -2.21 -16.24
C SER A 30 4.08 -2.97 -15.74
N VAL A 31 3.62 -3.96 -16.50
CA VAL A 31 2.69 -4.97 -16.01
C VAL A 31 3.52 -6.12 -15.45
N LEU A 32 3.52 -6.29 -14.14
CA LEU A 32 4.32 -7.31 -13.47
C LEU A 32 3.63 -8.68 -13.53
N TRP A 33 2.31 -8.69 -13.31
CA TRP A 33 1.48 -9.88 -13.39
C TRP A 33 0.16 -9.56 -14.07
N GLN A 34 -0.42 -10.53 -14.74
CA GLN A 34 -1.70 -10.40 -15.42
C GLN A 34 -2.53 -11.65 -15.21
N GLN A 35 -3.81 -11.48 -14.91
CA GLN A 35 -4.78 -12.56 -14.78
C GLN A 35 -4.79 -13.46 -16.02
N GLY A 36 -4.82 -14.76 -15.80
CA GLY A 36 -4.84 -15.76 -16.87
C GLY A 36 -3.52 -15.94 -17.61
N THR A 37 -2.41 -15.42 -17.07
CA THR A 37 -1.05 -15.68 -17.56
C THR A 37 -0.20 -16.33 -16.47
N GLY A 38 0.74 -17.21 -16.83
CA GLY A 38 1.59 -17.92 -15.86
C GLY A 38 0.90 -19.10 -15.17
N LYS A 39 1.37 -19.44 -13.94
CA LYS A 39 0.90 -20.58 -13.15
C LYS A 39 -0.49 -20.31 -12.54
N TYR A 40 -0.77 -19.08 -12.12
CA TYR A 40 -1.93 -18.75 -11.32
C TYR A 40 -3.05 -18.08 -12.13
N ASN A 41 -4.29 -18.35 -11.72
CA ASN A 41 -5.47 -17.75 -12.36
C ASN A 41 -5.63 -16.26 -12.04
N ASN A 42 -5.12 -15.81 -10.88
CA ASN A 42 -5.25 -14.44 -10.40
C ASN A 42 -4.03 -13.99 -9.58
N TYR A 43 -3.78 -12.69 -9.54
CA TYR A 43 -2.69 -12.07 -8.77
C TYR A 43 -3.25 -10.91 -7.96
N ARG A 44 -2.98 -10.89 -6.65
CA ARG A 44 -3.55 -9.93 -5.74
C ARG A 44 -2.53 -9.45 -4.70
N ILE A 45 -2.93 -8.41 -3.93
CA ILE A 45 -2.25 -7.95 -2.71
C ILE A 45 -0.85 -7.41 -3.02
N PRO A 46 -0.76 -6.20 -3.62
CA PRO A 46 0.51 -5.56 -3.94
C PRO A 46 1.26 -5.12 -2.68
N SER A 47 2.53 -5.47 -2.63
CA SER A 47 3.49 -4.90 -1.69
C SER A 47 4.79 -4.60 -2.43
N ILE A 48 5.38 -3.43 -2.20
CA ILE A 48 6.65 -3.06 -2.82
C ILE A 48 7.53 -2.34 -1.82
N THR A 49 8.77 -2.77 -1.68
CA THR A 49 9.78 -2.12 -0.85
C THR A 49 11.08 -1.89 -1.62
N VAL A 50 11.92 -1.01 -1.09
CA VAL A 50 13.23 -0.70 -1.66
C VAL A 50 14.29 -1.13 -0.66
N THR A 51 15.22 -1.97 -1.09
CA THR A 51 16.32 -2.44 -0.24
C THR A 51 17.38 -1.35 -0.05
N GLN A 52 18.30 -1.54 0.87
CA GLN A 52 19.47 -0.65 1.03
C GLN A 52 20.30 -0.49 -0.24
N LYS A 53 20.34 -1.51 -1.10
CA LYS A 53 21.05 -1.48 -2.39
C LYS A 53 20.26 -0.78 -3.50
N GLY A 54 18.99 -0.38 -3.21
CA GLY A 54 18.11 0.24 -4.18
C GLY A 54 17.31 -0.75 -5.03
N THR A 55 17.43 -2.04 -4.77
CA THR A 55 16.61 -3.06 -5.44
C THR A 55 15.15 -2.92 -5.04
N LEU A 56 14.24 -2.89 -6.02
CA LEU A 56 12.82 -2.99 -5.78
C LEU A 56 12.42 -4.45 -5.59
N LEU A 57 11.68 -4.72 -4.54
CA LEU A 57 11.07 -6.02 -4.28
C LEU A 57 9.56 -5.87 -4.37
N ALA A 58 8.95 -6.36 -5.45
CA ALA A 58 7.51 -6.36 -5.65
C ALA A 58 6.94 -7.73 -5.30
N PHE A 59 6.10 -7.80 -4.26
CA PHE A 59 5.42 -9.02 -3.82
C PHE A 59 3.96 -8.99 -4.23
N CYS A 60 3.41 -10.18 -4.48
CA CYS A 60 1.97 -10.38 -4.59
C CYS A 60 1.61 -11.82 -4.21
N GLU A 61 0.33 -12.07 -4.09
CA GLU A 61 -0.23 -13.42 -3.98
C GLU A 61 -0.56 -13.96 -5.37
N GLY A 62 -0.07 -15.16 -5.69
CA GLY A 62 -0.53 -15.96 -6.81
C GLY A 62 -1.63 -16.89 -6.34
N ARG A 63 -2.82 -16.83 -6.95
CA ARG A 63 -4.03 -17.49 -6.47
C ARG A 63 -4.63 -18.37 -7.55
N GLU A 64 -5.03 -19.60 -7.20
CA GLU A 64 -5.84 -20.43 -8.07
C GLU A 64 -7.30 -20.00 -8.10
N ALA A 65 -7.83 -19.55 -6.96
CA ALA A 65 -9.24 -19.18 -6.80
C ALA A 65 -9.42 -17.77 -6.21
N GLY A 66 -10.20 -17.63 -5.15
CA GLY A 66 -10.55 -16.39 -4.47
C GLY A 66 -9.60 -16.00 -3.34
N ASP A 67 -10.18 -15.69 -2.16
CA ASP A 67 -9.45 -15.24 -0.97
C ASP A 67 -9.04 -16.39 -0.03
N ALA A 68 -9.25 -17.64 -0.43
CA ALA A 68 -8.86 -18.89 0.25
C ALA A 68 -8.45 -19.94 -0.77
N GLY A 69 -7.84 -21.03 -0.33
CA GLY A 69 -7.33 -22.11 -1.15
C GLY A 69 -5.81 -22.03 -1.33
N ASP A 70 -5.34 -22.62 -2.41
CA ASP A 70 -3.94 -22.59 -2.84
C ASP A 70 -3.55 -21.15 -3.23
N ILE A 71 -2.81 -20.51 -2.35
CA ILE A 71 -2.28 -19.15 -2.52
C ILE A 71 -0.81 -19.14 -2.14
N ASP A 72 0.03 -18.81 -3.10
CA ASP A 72 1.48 -18.69 -2.93
C ASP A 72 1.93 -17.24 -2.84
N LEU A 73 2.99 -17.00 -2.09
CA LEU A 73 3.63 -15.69 -2.03
C LEU A 73 4.71 -15.57 -3.09
N LEU A 74 4.57 -14.60 -3.98
CA LEU A 74 5.41 -14.36 -5.15
C LEU A 74 6.22 -13.09 -5.02
N LEU A 75 7.38 -13.06 -5.69
CA LEU A 75 8.30 -11.93 -5.76
C LEU A 75 8.81 -11.72 -7.18
N LYS A 76 8.91 -10.46 -7.59
CA LYS A 76 9.78 -10.01 -8.69
C LYS A 76 10.71 -8.90 -8.19
N ARG A 77 11.94 -8.90 -8.70
CA ARG A 77 13.01 -7.98 -8.32
C ARG A 77 13.37 -7.06 -9.49
N SER A 78 13.67 -5.79 -9.19
CA SER A 78 14.24 -4.85 -10.17
C SER A 78 15.44 -4.13 -9.57
N GLU A 79 16.56 -4.13 -10.28
CA GLU A 79 17.82 -3.48 -9.89
C GLU A 79 18.05 -2.15 -10.64
N ASP A 80 17.07 -1.70 -11.43
CA ASP A 80 17.16 -0.53 -12.32
C ASP A 80 15.99 0.46 -12.16
N ASN A 81 15.47 0.56 -10.92
CA ASN A 81 14.34 1.42 -10.56
C ASN A 81 13.06 1.10 -11.34
N GLY A 82 12.79 -0.18 -11.57
CA GLY A 82 11.54 -0.69 -12.15
C GLY A 82 11.51 -0.71 -13.68
N LYS A 83 12.62 -0.45 -14.37
CA LYS A 83 12.69 -0.51 -15.84
C LYS A 83 12.62 -1.94 -16.34
N THR A 84 13.34 -2.85 -15.67
CA THR A 84 13.29 -4.29 -15.94
C THR A 84 13.04 -5.07 -14.65
N TRP A 85 12.45 -6.26 -14.78
CA TRP A 85 12.07 -7.10 -13.68
C TRP A 85 12.54 -8.54 -13.89
N SER A 86 12.93 -9.20 -12.82
CA SER A 86 13.32 -10.61 -12.83
C SER A 86 12.15 -11.50 -13.23
N ASN A 87 12.46 -12.76 -13.52
CA ASN A 87 11.45 -13.82 -13.50
C ASN A 87 10.79 -13.87 -12.11
N GLU A 88 9.57 -14.43 -12.07
CA GLU A 88 8.83 -14.70 -10.86
C GLU A 88 9.61 -15.70 -9.97
N GLN A 89 9.67 -15.40 -8.68
CA GLN A 89 10.19 -16.26 -7.63
C GLN A 89 9.05 -16.57 -6.66
N ILE A 90 8.90 -17.82 -6.26
CA ILE A 90 8.04 -18.23 -5.17
C ILE A 90 8.84 -18.03 -3.86
N VAL A 91 8.31 -17.20 -2.95
CA VAL A 91 8.89 -16.97 -1.62
C VAL A 91 8.40 -18.01 -0.65
N TRP A 92 7.11 -18.32 -0.70
CA TRP A 92 6.51 -19.38 0.10
C TRP A 92 5.33 -20.03 -0.63
N ASP A 93 5.37 -21.36 -0.65
CA ASP A 93 4.34 -22.26 -1.14
C ASP A 93 4.13 -23.31 -0.04
N ASP A 94 2.91 -23.49 0.44
CA ASP A 94 2.52 -24.53 1.39
C ASP A 94 1.38 -25.38 0.79
N ALA A 95 1.60 -25.85 -0.41
CA ALA A 95 0.72 -26.71 -1.18
C ALA A 95 -0.69 -26.11 -1.34
N GLN A 96 -1.71 -26.71 -0.72
CA GLN A 96 -3.11 -26.28 -0.84
C GLN A 96 -3.48 -25.15 0.14
N ASN A 97 -2.52 -24.67 0.93
CA ASN A 97 -2.79 -23.70 1.98
C ASN A 97 -2.61 -22.25 1.48
N THR A 98 -3.08 -21.31 2.27
CA THR A 98 -2.99 -19.89 1.96
C THR A 98 -1.74 -19.27 2.57
N CYS A 99 -0.84 -18.74 1.75
CA CYS A 99 0.35 -17.99 2.13
C CYS A 99 0.22 -16.56 1.57
N GLY A 100 -0.12 -15.57 2.40
CA GLY A 100 -0.49 -14.26 1.86
C GLY A 100 -0.19 -13.06 2.75
N ASN A 101 -0.75 -11.91 2.36
CA ASN A 101 -0.63 -10.62 3.05
C ASN A 101 0.82 -10.18 3.32
N PRO A 102 1.68 -10.05 2.28
CA PRO A 102 3.06 -9.64 2.46
C PRO A 102 3.17 -8.25 3.07
N CYS A 103 4.03 -8.12 4.08
CA CYS A 103 4.36 -6.86 4.73
C CYS A 103 5.85 -6.83 5.08
N PRO A 104 6.73 -6.50 4.11
CA PRO A 104 8.17 -6.40 4.34
C PRO A 104 8.53 -5.12 5.10
N VAL A 105 9.63 -5.19 5.86
CA VAL A 105 10.36 -4.05 6.39
C VAL A 105 11.85 -4.27 6.21
N VAL A 106 12.55 -3.23 5.78
CA VAL A 106 14.02 -3.24 5.65
C VAL A 106 14.62 -2.66 6.93
N ASP A 107 15.47 -3.41 7.59
CA ASP A 107 16.33 -2.89 8.64
C ASP A 107 17.51 -2.14 7.98
N GLU A 108 17.48 -0.82 8.04
CA GLU A 108 18.47 0.03 7.39
C GLU A 108 19.86 -0.05 8.05
N GLU A 109 19.98 -0.61 9.25
CA GLU A 109 21.28 -0.76 9.92
C GLU A 109 22.00 -2.06 9.51
N THR A 110 21.24 -3.14 9.36
CA THR A 110 21.81 -4.46 9.01
C THR A 110 21.68 -4.80 7.52
N GLY A 111 20.75 -4.16 6.81
CA GLY A 111 20.37 -4.48 5.44
C GLY A 111 19.45 -5.70 5.33
N ARG A 112 19.10 -6.35 6.45
CA ARG A 112 18.18 -7.49 6.46
C ARG A 112 16.78 -7.03 6.09
N ILE A 113 16.12 -7.84 5.29
CA ILE A 113 14.72 -7.64 4.91
C ILE A 113 13.90 -8.64 5.68
N TRP A 114 13.09 -8.16 6.61
CA TRP A 114 12.10 -8.95 7.31
C TRP A 114 10.79 -8.95 6.52
N LEU A 115 10.15 -10.10 6.40
CA LEU A 115 8.89 -10.25 5.69
C LEU A 115 7.88 -10.97 6.57
N PHE A 116 6.94 -10.19 7.11
CA PHE A 116 5.74 -10.74 7.73
C PHE A 116 4.73 -11.14 6.68
N LEU A 117 4.04 -12.22 6.92
CA LEU A 117 3.00 -12.78 6.08
C LEU A 117 2.03 -13.61 6.93
N THR A 118 0.95 -14.07 6.35
CA THR A 118 -0.05 -14.85 7.06
C THR A 118 -0.31 -16.18 6.39
N TRP A 119 -0.69 -17.16 7.20
CA TRP A 119 -1.05 -18.49 6.78
C TRP A 119 -2.39 -18.92 7.35
N ASN A 120 -3.20 -19.61 6.57
CA ASN A 120 -4.32 -20.42 7.03
C ASN A 120 -4.45 -21.66 6.17
N LYS A 121 -5.13 -22.68 6.71
CA LYS A 121 -5.49 -23.87 5.93
C LYS A 121 -6.36 -23.47 4.75
N GLY A 122 -6.11 -24.01 3.56
CA GLY A 122 -6.77 -23.63 2.33
C GLY A 122 -8.29 -23.84 2.34
N ASP A 123 -8.78 -24.83 3.07
CA ASP A 123 -10.22 -25.11 3.22
C ASP A 123 -10.92 -24.13 4.18
N ASP A 124 -10.18 -23.36 4.98
CA ASP A 124 -10.72 -22.43 5.97
C ASP A 124 -10.93 -21.04 5.34
N HIS A 125 -12.17 -20.58 5.27
CA HIS A 125 -12.51 -19.25 4.75
C HIS A 125 -12.57 -18.19 5.84
N GLU A 126 -12.52 -16.91 5.45
CA GLU A 126 -12.55 -15.77 6.40
C GLU A 126 -13.71 -15.86 7.38
N THR A 127 -14.90 -16.26 6.93
CA THR A 127 -16.09 -16.36 7.76
C THR A 127 -15.94 -17.40 8.86
N GLU A 128 -15.45 -18.60 8.55
CA GLU A 128 -15.22 -19.67 9.52
C GLU A 128 -14.11 -19.28 10.52
N ILE A 129 -13.05 -18.62 10.03
CA ILE A 129 -11.95 -18.15 10.87
C ILE A 129 -12.41 -17.07 11.84
N ILE A 130 -13.22 -16.10 11.38
CA ILE A 130 -13.79 -15.06 12.23
C ILE A 130 -14.70 -15.64 13.31
N HIS A 131 -15.56 -16.59 12.95
CA HIS A 131 -16.48 -17.23 13.88
C HIS A 131 -15.83 -18.35 14.72
N LYS A 132 -14.52 -18.62 14.50
CA LYS A 132 -13.76 -19.66 15.21
C LYS A 132 -14.34 -21.06 15.02
N THR A 133 -14.94 -21.31 13.87
CA THR A 133 -15.46 -22.62 13.44
C THR A 133 -14.51 -23.32 12.46
N SER A 134 -13.46 -22.65 12.01
CA SER A 134 -12.38 -23.19 11.20
C SER A 134 -11.52 -24.19 11.98
N SER A 135 -10.76 -25.02 11.25
CA SER A 135 -9.81 -25.98 11.86
C SER A 135 -8.67 -25.26 12.58
N PHE A 136 -8.22 -24.12 12.04
CA PHE A 136 -7.17 -23.29 12.60
C PHE A 136 -7.52 -21.80 12.45
N PRO A 137 -7.04 -20.90 13.32
CA PRO A 137 -7.08 -19.48 13.08
C PRO A 137 -6.13 -19.11 11.94
N ARG A 138 -6.24 -17.90 11.39
CA ARG A 138 -5.21 -17.35 10.51
C ARG A 138 -4.00 -16.91 11.33
N LEU A 139 -2.80 -17.34 10.93
CA LEU A 139 -1.59 -17.23 11.72
C LEU A 139 -0.56 -16.28 11.09
N PRO A 140 0.14 -15.46 11.90
CA PRO A 140 1.31 -14.70 11.44
C PRO A 140 2.53 -15.61 11.28
N PHE A 141 3.26 -15.38 10.20
CA PHE A 141 4.56 -16.00 9.94
C PHE A 141 5.59 -14.92 9.61
N LEU A 142 6.86 -15.27 9.78
CA LEU A 142 8.00 -14.38 9.54
C LEU A 142 9.11 -15.13 8.82
N CYS A 143 9.60 -14.57 7.72
CA CYS A 143 10.85 -14.97 7.09
C CYS A 143 11.75 -13.74 6.84
N TYR A 144 12.98 -13.96 6.41
CA TYR A 144 13.93 -12.90 6.14
C TYR A 144 14.84 -13.22 4.95
N SER A 145 15.44 -12.16 4.40
CA SER A 145 16.51 -12.25 3.41
C SER A 145 17.71 -11.39 3.83
N ASP A 146 18.91 -11.94 3.70
CA ASP A 146 20.19 -11.25 3.93
C ASP A 146 20.93 -10.95 2.62
N ASP A 147 20.39 -11.35 1.49
CA ASP A 147 21.02 -11.29 0.17
C ASP A 147 20.25 -10.45 -0.85
N ASP A 148 19.55 -9.43 -0.36
CA ASP A 148 18.83 -8.49 -1.20
C ASP A 148 17.58 -9.10 -1.88
N GLY A 149 16.91 -10.02 -1.18
CA GLY A 149 15.70 -10.69 -1.64
C GLY A 149 15.94 -11.79 -2.67
N LYS A 150 17.18 -12.27 -2.83
CA LYS A 150 17.49 -13.39 -3.74
C LYS A 150 17.08 -14.73 -3.16
N THR A 151 17.33 -14.93 -1.86
CA THR A 151 16.90 -16.10 -1.11
C THR A 151 16.19 -15.69 0.18
N TRP A 152 15.35 -16.57 0.69
CA TRP A 152 14.54 -16.35 1.89
C TRP A 152 14.72 -17.52 2.86
N SER A 153 14.71 -17.21 4.16
CA SER A 153 14.67 -18.24 5.20
C SER A 153 13.34 -18.97 5.17
N GLU A 154 13.28 -20.16 5.74
CA GLU A 154 12.02 -20.83 6.03
C GLU A 154 11.13 -19.92 6.90
N PRO A 155 9.81 -19.81 6.60
CA PRO A 155 8.89 -19.05 7.42
C PRO A 155 8.69 -19.67 8.80
N VAL A 156 8.79 -18.84 9.84
CA VAL A 156 8.61 -19.22 11.24
C VAL A 156 7.25 -18.74 11.72
N ASN A 157 6.52 -19.62 12.42
CA ASN A 157 5.24 -19.29 13.03
C ASN A 157 5.44 -18.33 14.21
N MET A 158 4.77 -17.17 14.15
CA MET A 158 4.85 -16.10 15.15
C MET A 158 3.60 -15.99 16.03
N ASN A 159 2.75 -17.01 16.04
CA ASN A 159 1.46 -16.99 16.75
C ASN A 159 1.62 -16.59 18.22
N GLU A 160 2.52 -17.23 18.95
CA GLU A 160 2.69 -17.02 20.40
C GLU A 160 3.09 -15.57 20.75
N THR A 161 3.80 -14.90 19.83
CA THR A 161 4.37 -13.57 20.07
C THR A 161 3.46 -12.46 19.50
N CYS A 162 2.92 -12.68 18.30
CA CYS A 162 2.34 -11.62 17.50
C CYS A 162 0.81 -11.62 17.48
N ARG A 163 0.17 -12.69 17.97
CA ARG A 163 -1.29 -12.83 17.96
C ARG A 163 -1.82 -13.02 19.39
N ASP A 164 -3.03 -12.60 19.65
CA ASP A 164 -3.79 -12.99 20.84
C ASP A 164 -4.64 -14.22 20.52
N ASN A 165 -4.65 -15.21 21.40
CA ASN A 165 -5.39 -16.46 21.18
C ASN A 165 -6.91 -16.28 21.08
N SER A 166 -7.42 -15.17 21.59
CA SER A 166 -8.83 -14.81 21.44
C SER A 166 -9.20 -14.29 20.04
N TRP A 167 -8.22 -13.91 19.20
CA TRP A 167 -8.48 -13.41 17.85
C TRP A 167 -8.74 -14.56 16.88
N GLY A 168 -9.67 -14.36 15.94
CA GLY A 168 -9.95 -15.29 14.85
C GLY A 168 -9.11 -14.94 13.62
N TRP A 169 -9.62 -14.03 12.79
CA TRP A 169 -8.91 -13.52 11.63
C TRP A 169 -7.67 -12.73 12.03
N TYR A 170 -6.62 -12.83 11.22
CA TYR A 170 -5.38 -12.08 11.38
C TYR A 170 -4.81 -11.76 10.01
N ALA A 171 -4.32 -10.54 9.80
CA ALA A 171 -3.57 -10.19 8.59
C ALA A 171 -2.50 -9.13 8.89
N THR A 172 -1.36 -9.25 8.20
CA THR A 172 -0.32 -8.21 8.20
C THR A 172 -0.59 -7.21 7.09
N GLY A 173 -0.34 -5.92 7.32
CA GLY A 173 -0.53 -4.83 6.38
C GLY A 173 -1.91 -4.79 5.69
N PRO A 174 -1.99 -5.31 4.45
CA PRO A 174 -0.86 -5.59 3.55
C PRO A 174 -0.20 -4.31 3.03
N GLY A 175 1.03 -4.43 2.56
CA GLY A 175 1.83 -3.30 2.09
C GLY A 175 3.24 -3.35 2.67
N ILE A 176 3.66 -2.33 3.42
CA ILE A 176 5.01 -2.29 4.01
C ILE A 176 5.00 -1.91 5.49
N GLY A 177 6.01 -2.40 6.23
CA GLY A 177 6.42 -1.83 7.50
C GLY A 177 7.37 -0.65 7.33
N ILE A 178 7.73 -0.01 8.44
CA ILE A 178 8.69 1.09 8.49
C ILE A 178 9.76 0.83 9.54
N GLN A 179 10.91 1.48 9.37
CA GLN A 179 11.87 1.70 10.46
C GLN A 179 11.78 3.15 10.91
N ILE A 180 11.59 3.39 12.20
CA ILE A 180 11.49 4.74 12.78
C ILE A 180 12.84 5.45 12.63
N LYS A 181 12.81 6.69 12.13
CA LYS A 181 14.02 7.48 11.83
C LYS A 181 14.32 8.57 12.84
N ASN A 182 13.32 9.00 13.60
CA ASN A 182 13.40 10.13 14.49
C ASN A 182 13.02 9.79 15.93
N GLY A 183 13.48 10.62 16.87
CA GLY A 183 13.08 10.55 18.27
C GLY A 183 13.65 9.36 19.06
N PRO A 184 13.07 9.06 20.24
CA PRO A 184 13.61 8.10 21.19
C PRO A 184 13.47 6.63 20.72
N TYR A 185 12.64 6.38 19.71
CA TYR A 185 12.41 5.03 19.18
C TYR A 185 13.10 4.80 17.82
N LYS A 186 14.07 5.66 17.47
CA LYS A 186 14.84 5.51 16.24
C LYS A 186 15.45 4.11 16.15
N GLY A 187 15.36 3.49 14.98
CA GLY A 187 15.82 2.12 14.71
C GLY A 187 14.74 1.05 14.92
N ARG A 188 13.64 1.34 15.64
CA ARG A 188 12.53 0.40 15.81
C ARG A 188 11.91 0.03 14.48
N LEU A 189 11.74 -1.26 14.25
CA LEU A 189 10.96 -1.79 13.11
C LEU A 189 9.48 -1.86 13.52
N VAL A 190 8.58 -1.46 12.63
CA VAL A 190 7.13 -1.44 12.87
C VAL A 190 6.40 -2.04 11.68
N ILE A 191 5.53 -3.04 11.95
CA ILE A 191 4.71 -3.74 10.98
C ILE A 191 3.24 -3.51 11.33
N PRO A 192 2.42 -2.90 10.47
CA PRO A 192 0.97 -2.83 10.69
C PRO A 192 0.33 -4.20 10.53
N ALA A 193 -0.71 -4.45 11.32
CA ALA A 193 -1.50 -5.68 11.28
C ALA A 193 -2.94 -5.43 11.72
N ASN A 194 -3.82 -6.39 11.45
CA ASN A 194 -5.22 -6.33 11.85
C ASN A 194 -5.73 -7.71 12.29
N HIS A 195 -6.85 -7.71 13.01
CA HIS A 195 -7.44 -8.93 13.56
C HIS A 195 -8.95 -8.80 13.73
N SER A 196 -9.65 -9.92 13.82
CA SER A 196 -11.00 -9.95 14.34
C SER A 196 -10.99 -10.29 15.83
N TYR A 197 -11.95 -9.74 16.58
CA TYR A 197 -12.16 -10.01 17.99
C TYR A 197 -13.64 -10.23 18.27
N ASP A 198 -13.97 -10.87 19.41
CA ASP A 198 -15.34 -11.07 19.83
C ASP A 198 -15.96 -9.72 20.21
N ASP A 199 -17.09 -9.39 19.60
CA ASP A 199 -17.88 -8.18 19.85
C ASP A 199 -19.37 -8.57 19.98
N PRO A 200 -19.80 -9.03 21.16
CA PRO A 200 -21.16 -9.53 21.36
C PRO A 200 -22.24 -8.47 21.12
N ASP A 201 -21.90 -7.19 21.23
CA ASP A 201 -22.82 -6.08 21.00
C ASP A 201 -22.96 -5.73 19.51
N GLY A 202 -22.08 -6.25 18.65
CA GLY A 202 -22.14 -6.10 17.19
C GLY A 202 -22.07 -4.67 16.70
N ASN A 203 -21.23 -3.83 17.34
CA ASN A 203 -21.23 -2.37 17.20
C ASN A 203 -20.89 -1.86 15.80
N VAL A 204 -20.22 -2.65 14.95
CA VAL A 204 -19.70 -2.17 13.66
C VAL A 204 -20.13 -3.04 12.48
N ARG A 205 -20.39 -4.32 12.70
CA ARG A 205 -20.90 -5.24 11.67
C ARG A 205 -22.06 -6.07 12.24
N LYS A 206 -22.95 -6.49 11.36
CA LYS A 206 -24.01 -7.44 11.72
C LYS A 206 -23.39 -8.79 12.06
N GLY A 207 -23.09 -9.01 13.34
CA GLY A 207 -22.50 -10.25 13.84
C GLY A 207 -21.80 -10.04 15.17
N PRO A 208 -21.50 -11.10 15.92
CA PRO A 208 -20.89 -11.02 17.26
C PRO A 208 -19.39 -10.82 17.22
N TYR A 209 -18.87 -10.10 16.23
CA TYR A 209 -17.44 -9.83 16.08
C TYR A 209 -17.16 -8.43 15.55
N GLY A 210 -15.99 -7.89 15.89
CA GLY A 210 -15.44 -6.65 15.39
C GLY A 210 -14.06 -6.85 14.74
N TYR A 211 -13.59 -5.77 14.09
CA TYR A 211 -12.22 -5.69 13.58
C TYR A 211 -11.43 -4.65 14.35
N GLY A 212 -10.17 -4.98 14.62
CA GLY A 212 -9.17 -4.11 15.21
C GLY A 212 -7.87 -4.10 14.41
N ALA A 213 -7.15 -2.99 14.48
CA ALA A 213 -5.79 -2.85 13.97
C ALA A 213 -4.79 -2.80 15.12
N HIS A 214 -3.52 -3.11 14.84
CA HIS A 214 -2.40 -3.03 15.77
C HIS A 214 -1.09 -2.97 15.00
N VAL A 215 0.02 -2.83 15.68
CA VAL A 215 1.33 -3.03 15.09
C VAL A 215 2.10 -4.13 15.81
N LEU A 216 3.01 -4.74 15.07
CA LEU A 216 4.14 -5.49 15.61
C LEU A 216 5.35 -4.59 15.57
N PHE A 217 6.21 -4.64 16.60
CA PHE A 217 7.43 -3.85 16.62
C PHE A 217 8.60 -4.61 17.22
N SER A 218 9.81 -4.23 16.78
CA SER A 218 11.08 -4.79 17.26
C SER A 218 12.08 -3.69 17.56
N ASP A 219 12.76 -3.78 18.71
CA ASP A 219 13.81 -2.87 19.16
C ASP A 219 15.22 -3.44 19.00
N ASP A 220 15.35 -4.65 18.47
CA ASP A 220 16.60 -5.42 18.42
C ASP A 220 16.91 -5.98 17.01
N HIS A 221 16.59 -5.17 15.99
CA HIS A 221 16.79 -5.53 14.57
C HIS A 221 15.99 -6.76 14.12
N GLY A 222 14.79 -6.94 14.67
CA GLY A 222 13.89 -8.04 14.30
C GLY A 222 14.17 -9.38 14.98
N LYS A 223 15.09 -9.45 15.96
CA LYS A 223 15.36 -10.71 16.70
C LYS A 223 14.19 -11.10 17.60
N THR A 224 13.56 -10.10 18.22
CA THR A 224 12.32 -10.28 19.00
C THR A 224 11.25 -9.28 18.55
N TRP A 225 10.00 -9.69 18.66
CA TRP A 225 8.85 -8.89 18.27
C TRP A 225 7.83 -8.80 19.39
N GLN A 226 7.13 -7.68 19.45
CA GLN A 226 6.06 -7.41 20.39
C GLN A 226 4.86 -6.87 19.64
N LYS A 227 3.65 -7.04 20.18
CA LYS A 227 2.43 -6.42 19.63
C LYS A 227 2.02 -5.21 20.49
N SER A 228 1.42 -4.22 19.85
CA SER A 228 0.85 -3.05 20.50
C SER A 228 -0.54 -3.34 21.09
N GLU A 229 -1.05 -2.36 21.86
CA GLU A 229 -2.47 -2.30 22.16
C GLU A 229 -3.30 -2.18 20.87
N PRO A 230 -4.49 -2.84 20.81
CA PRO A 230 -5.34 -2.80 19.63
C PRO A 230 -6.10 -1.48 19.48
N ILE A 231 -6.26 -1.02 18.25
CA ILE A 231 -7.10 0.11 17.85
C ILE A 231 -8.46 -0.44 17.43
N LYS A 232 -9.52 0.03 18.04
CA LYS A 232 -10.92 -0.42 17.83
C LYS A 232 -11.88 0.77 17.87
N PRO A 233 -13.14 0.60 17.39
CA PRO A 233 -13.70 -0.49 16.60
C PRO A 233 -13.55 -0.28 15.08
N GLY A 234 -13.84 -1.32 14.30
CA GLY A 234 -13.98 -1.22 12.84
C GLY A 234 -12.70 -0.92 12.07
N CYS A 235 -11.54 -1.21 12.67
CA CYS A 235 -10.22 -1.01 12.10
C CYS A 235 -9.74 -2.29 11.41
N ASN A 236 -9.27 -2.18 10.17
CA ASN A 236 -8.82 -3.31 9.37
C ASN A 236 -7.45 -3.02 8.74
N GLU A 237 -7.22 -3.45 7.50
CA GLU A 237 -5.95 -3.26 6.77
C GLU A 237 -5.41 -1.84 6.91
N SER A 238 -4.15 -1.73 7.27
CA SER A 238 -3.55 -0.45 7.65
C SER A 238 -2.11 -0.30 7.18
N GLN A 239 -1.67 0.94 7.12
CA GLN A 239 -0.30 1.33 6.85
C GLN A 239 0.15 2.36 7.89
N VAL A 240 1.42 2.32 8.27
CA VAL A 240 2.02 3.26 9.23
C VAL A 240 2.96 4.20 8.51
N THR A 241 2.97 5.47 8.90
CA THR A 241 3.97 6.45 8.50
C THR A 241 4.46 7.24 9.70
N GLU A 242 5.70 7.74 9.64
CA GLU A 242 6.30 8.58 10.67
C GLU A 242 6.22 10.05 10.25
N LEU A 243 5.77 10.93 11.15
CA LEU A 243 5.74 12.38 10.98
C LEU A 243 7.10 13.00 11.33
N SER A 244 7.26 14.28 11.00
CA SER A 244 8.53 15.02 11.22
C SER A 244 8.95 15.09 12.69
N ASP A 245 8.02 15.01 13.63
CA ASP A 245 8.26 15.02 15.07
C ASP A 245 8.47 13.62 15.69
N GLY A 246 8.47 12.58 14.88
CA GLY A 246 8.58 11.18 15.33
C GLY A 246 7.25 10.54 15.76
N THR A 247 6.13 11.26 15.70
CA THR A 247 4.81 10.68 15.91
C THR A 247 4.50 9.69 14.78
N LEU A 248 3.95 8.53 15.11
CA LEU A 248 3.46 7.58 14.11
C LEU A 248 1.99 7.84 13.81
N VAL A 249 1.64 7.75 12.53
CA VAL A 249 0.25 7.79 12.05
C VAL A 249 -0.08 6.44 11.46
N MET A 250 -1.15 5.81 11.94
CA MET A 250 -1.75 4.65 11.30
C MET A 250 -2.92 5.10 10.45
N ASN A 251 -2.84 4.81 9.15
CA ASN A 251 -3.91 5.04 8.18
C ASN A 251 -4.62 3.72 7.92
N ILE A 252 -5.91 3.65 8.24
CA ILE A 252 -6.65 2.42 8.47
C ILE A 252 -7.85 2.34 7.54
N ARG A 253 -8.03 1.19 6.87
CA ARG A 253 -9.29 0.82 6.21
C ARG A 253 -10.39 0.71 7.26
N SER A 254 -11.50 1.44 7.04
CA SER A 254 -12.54 1.60 8.04
C SER A 254 -13.84 0.88 7.66
N TYR A 255 -14.38 0.13 8.60
CA TYR A 255 -15.72 -0.47 8.53
C TYR A 255 -16.79 0.34 9.29
N ASN A 256 -16.51 1.60 9.61
CA ASN A 256 -17.38 2.47 10.39
C ASN A 256 -18.41 3.25 9.54
N ASP A 257 -18.65 2.85 8.30
CA ASP A 257 -19.61 3.46 7.36
C ASP A 257 -19.44 4.98 7.14
N LYS A 258 -18.22 5.48 7.37
CA LYS A 258 -17.88 6.91 7.16
C LYS A 258 -17.36 7.20 5.75
N HIS A 259 -17.07 6.17 4.96
CA HIS A 259 -16.46 6.30 3.62
C HIS A 259 -15.20 7.17 3.60
N ALA A 260 -14.47 7.17 4.71
CA ALA A 260 -13.24 7.91 4.95
C ALA A 260 -12.26 7.04 5.74
N ARG A 261 -10.97 7.27 5.53
CA ARG A 261 -9.92 6.54 6.28
C ARG A 261 -10.04 6.84 7.76
N ALA A 262 -9.92 5.80 8.59
CA ALA A 262 -9.70 5.99 10.01
C ALA A 262 -8.21 6.25 10.26
N ILE A 263 -7.92 7.20 11.15
CA ILE A 263 -6.56 7.66 11.50
C ILE A 263 -6.39 7.53 13.00
N SER A 264 -5.23 7.03 13.42
CA SER A 264 -4.83 6.97 14.83
C SER A 264 -3.37 7.35 14.97
N PHE A 265 -2.99 7.95 16.10
CA PHE A 265 -1.67 8.50 16.37
C PHE A 265 -0.99 7.78 17.53
N SER A 266 0.33 7.59 17.43
CA SER A 266 1.16 7.06 18.52
C SER A 266 2.36 7.98 18.75
N LYS A 267 2.61 8.33 20.03
CA LYS A 267 3.76 9.12 20.46
C LYS A 267 4.82 8.29 21.21
N ASP A 268 4.58 7.01 21.36
CA ASP A 268 5.43 6.07 22.10
C ASP A 268 6.00 4.96 21.20
N GLY A 269 6.17 5.28 19.90
CA GLY A 269 6.75 4.38 18.92
C GLY A 269 5.87 3.19 18.59
N GLY A 270 4.55 3.37 18.64
CA GLY A 270 3.57 2.37 18.25
C GLY A 270 3.12 1.44 19.38
N LYS A 271 3.46 1.68 20.65
CA LYS A 271 3.00 0.84 21.78
C LYS A 271 1.53 1.09 22.09
N THR A 272 1.14 2.37 22.16
CA THR A 272 -0.25 2.79 22.37
C THR A 272 -0.69 3.76 21.28
N TRP A 273 -1.98 3.88 21.07
CA TRP A 273 -2.60 4.62 19.99
C TRP A 273 -3.75 5.48 20.50
N SER A 274 -3.96 6.63 19.87
CA SER A 274 -5.12 7.48 20.15
C SER A 274 -6.43 6.77 19.74
N GLU A 275 -7.56 7.30 20.22
CA GLU A 275 -8.86 7.00 19.59
C GLU A 275 -8.82 7.34 18.09
N ILE A 276 -9.66 6.63 17.32
CA ILE A 276 -9.72 6.85 15.88
C ILE A 276 -10.45 8.15 15.52
N GLU A 277 -9.89 8.85 14.56
CA GLU A 277 -10.53 9.96 13.86
C GLU A 277 -10.77 9.56 12.40
N HIS A 278 -11.76 10.17 11.72
CA HIS A 278 -11.99 9.92 10.30
C HIS A 278 -11.56 11.13 9.46
N ASP A 279 -10.57 10.93 8.59
CA ASP A 279 -10.10 11.97 7.68
C ASP A 279 -10.98 12.02 6.43
N VAL A 280 -11.92 12.96 6.42
CA VAL A 280 -12.87 13.15 5.30
C VAL A 280 -12.20 13.59 3.98
N GLN A 281 -10.96 14.03 4.02
CA GLN A 281 -10.17 14.31 2.81
C GLN A 281 -9.66 13.02 2.16
N LEU A 282 -9.58 11.92 2.91
CA LEU A 282 -9.15 10.60 2.47
C LEU A 282 -10.35 9.67 2.27
N VAL A 283 -11.17 9.96 1.24
CA VAL A 283 -12.32 9.12 0.91
C VAL A 283 -11.90 7.71 0.50
N GLU A 284 -12.71 6.70 0.85
CA GLU A 284 -12.45 5.31 0.51
C GLU A 284 -13.73 4.53 0.18
N SER A 285 -13.55 3.45 -0.58
CA SER A 285 -14.60 2.46 -0.91
C SER A 285 -14.47 1.19 -0.04
N VAL A 286 -14.07 1.33 1.23
CA VAL A 286 -13.73 0.21 2.12
C VAL A 286 -12.67 -0.69 1.46
N CYS A 287 -11.54 -0.09 1.11
CA CYS A 287 -10.43 -0.74 0.43
C CYS A 287 -9.10 -0.42 1.12
N GLN A 288 -8.13 -1.33 1.03
CA GLN A 288 -6.77 -1.03 1.46
C GLN A 288 -6.23 0.22 0.73
N GLY A 289 -5.36 0.96 1.37
CA GLY A 289 -4.62 2.11 0.81
C GLY A 289 -3.23 2.18 1.40
N SER A 290 -2.33 2.86 0.71
CA SER A 290 -0.93 3.00 1.09
C SER A 290 -0.59 4.42 1.46
N VAL A 291 0.12 4.61 2.58
CA VAL A 291 0.71 5.89 3.00
C VAL A 291 2.22 5.78 3.03
N LEU A 292 2.91 6.84 2.60
CA LEU A 292 4.37 6.90 2.54
C LEU A 292 4.89 8.26 3.01
N ASN A 293 5.83 8.27 3.93
CA ASN A 293 6.71 9.43 4.15
C ASN A 293 7.75 9.47 3.02
N PHE A 294 7.56 10.37 2.07
CA PHE A 294 8.49 10.53 0.94
C PHE A 294 9.79 11.25 1.36
N GLY A 295 9.79 11.89 2.51
CA GLY A 295 10.86 12.76 2.98
C GLY A 295 10.63 14.21 2.64
N THR A 296 11.64 14.89 2.11
CA THR A 296 11.54 16.33 1.80
C THR A 296 11.41 16.55 0.30
N PHE A 297 10.45 17.38 -0.10
CA PHE A 297 10.29 17.87 -1.46
C PHE A 297 10.15 19.39 -1.44
N ASN A 298 11.01 20.12 -2.20
CA ASN A 298 11.09 21.58 -2.22
C ASN A 298 11.17 22.22 -0.80
N GLY A 299 11.97 21.59 0.09
CA GLY A 299 12.20 22.08 1.45
C GLY A 299 11.07 21.83 2.44
N LYS A 300 10.02 21.10 2.07
CA LYS A 300 8.89 20.76 2.95
C LYS A 300 8.79 19.24 3.14
N PRO A 301 8.33 18.74 4.30
CA PRO A 301 7.99 17.34 4.45
C PRO A 301 6.89 16.97 3.44
N MET A 302 6.99 15.80 2.84
CA MET A 302 6.00 15.32 1.89
C MET A 302 5.55 13.92 2.25
N HIS A 303 4.25 13.78 2.49
CA HIS A 303 3.58 12.48 2.64
C HIS A 303 2.67 12.23 1.46
N LEU A 304 2.58 10.98 1.04
CA LEU A 304 1.75 10.52 -0.07
C LEU A 304 0.75 9.49 0.44
N PHE A 305 -0.46 9.53 -0.09
CA PHE A 305 -1.48 8.52 0.14
C PHE A 305 -2.07 8.05 -1.19
N LEU A 306 -2.11 6.75 -1.44
CA LEU A 306 -2.58 6.12 -2.68
C LEU A 306 -3.72 5.15 -2.39
N ASN A 307 -4.88 5.38 -3.01
CA ASN A 307 -6.02 4.48 -2.93
C ASN A 307 -7.02 4.71 -4.08
N PRO A 308 -8.02 3.81 -4.27
CA PRO A 308 -9.22 4.10 -5.03
C PRO A 308 -10.04 5.20 -4.32
N ALA A 309 -9.96 6.45 -4.79
CA ALA A 309 -10.44 7.64 -4.07
C ALA A 309 -11.90 7.98 -4.38
N VAL A 310 -12.79 6.99 -4.32
CA VAL A 310 -14.25 7.14 -4.42
C VAL A 310 -14.95 6.31 -3.35
N THR A 311 -16.19 6.64 -3.01
CA THR A 311 -16.92 6.00 -1.90
C THR A 311 -17.68 4.73 -2.29
N VAL A 312 -18.01 4.57 -3.57
CA VAL A 312 -19.00 3.56 -4.01
C VAL A 312 -18.41 2.41 -4.83
N ALA A 313 -17.13 2.53 -5.26
CA ALA A 313 -16.51 1.54 -6.13
C ALA A 313 -14.98 1.51 -5.97
N ARG A 314 -14.35 0.41 -6.38
CA ARG A 314 -12.89 0.30 -6.47
C ARG A 314 -12.41 0.78 -7.83
N THR A 315 -12.30 2.10 -7.97
CA THR A 315 -11.89 2.83 -9.19
C THR A 315 -11.18 4.13 -8.81
N HIS A 316 -10.63 4.84 -9.79
CA HIS A 316 -9.98 6.13 -9.62
C HIS A 316 -8.78 6.06 -8.65
N MET A 317 -7.80 5.21 -9.00
CA MET A 317 -6.52 5.16 -8.27
C MET A 317 -5.90 6.56 -8.26
N THR A 318 -5.79 7.15 -7.07
CA THR A 318 -5.40 8.56 -6.89
C THR A 318 -4.33 8.68 -5.83
N VAL A 319 -3.26 9.43 -6.11
CA VAL A 319 -2.30 9.89 -5.10
C VAL A 319 -2.74 11.23 -4.54
N LYS A 320 -2.82 11.31 -3.24
CA LYS A 320 -2.95 12.58 -2.51
C LYS A 320 -1.64 12.95 -1.85
N THR A 321 -1.36 14.25 -1.75
CA THR A 321 -0.11 14.79 -1.19
C THR A 321 -0.41 15.70 -0.01
N SER A 322 0.35 15.50 1.08
CA SER A 322 0.39 16.38 2.25
C SER A 322 1.79 16.97 2.42
N PHE A 323 1.86 18.26 2.80
CA PHE A 323 3.09 19.00 3.12
C PHE A 323 3.13 19.53 4.56
N ASP A 324 2.24 19.05 5.41
CA ASP A 324 2.02 19.51 6.77
C ASP A 324 1.83 18.36 7.76
N ASP A 325 2.58 17.27 7.57
CA ASP A 325 2.55 16.09 8.43
C ASP A 325 1.13 15.47 8.51
N CYS A 326 0.56 15.15 7.36
CA CYS A 326 -0.74 14.50 7.20
C CYS A 326 -1.96 15.27 7.75
N LYS A 327 -1.82 16.57 8.10
CA LYS A 327 -2.94 17.38 8.61
C LYS A 327 -3.89 17.80 7.50
N SER A 328 -3.37 18.05 6.31
CA SER A 328 -4.17 18.32 5.11
C SER A 328 -3.62 17.65 3.86
N TRP A 329 -4.52 17.34 2.92
CA TRP A 329 -4.20 16.68 1.65
C TRP A 329 -4.56 17.61 0.50
N THR A 330 -3.64 18.51 0.18
CA THR A 330 -3.88 19.69 -0.65
C THR A 330 -3.83 19.43 -2.16
N ASN A 331 -3.33 18.27 -2.57
CA ASN A 331 -3.25 17.90 -3.99
C ASN A 331 -3.71 16.47 -4.21
N ALA A 332 -4.38 16.23 -5.33
CA ALA A 332 -4.85 14.92 -5.75
C ALA A 332 -4.50 14.68 -7.22
N LYS A 333 -3.65 13.70 -7.49
CA LYS A 333 -3.28 13.28 -8.84
C LYS A 333 -3.96 11.97 -9.19
N LEU A 334 -4.82 11.99 -10.21
CA LEU A 334 -5.41 10.79 -10.77
C LEU A 334 -4.33 9.98 -11.51
N ILE A 335 -4.09 8.76 -11.04
CA ILE A 335 -3.14 7.84 -11.66
C ILE A 335 -3.84 7.00 -12.72
N TYR A 336 -5.01 6.44 -12.40
CA TYR A 336 -5.80 5.64 -13.32
C TYR A 336 -7.29 5.74 -12.98
N ALA A 337 -8.12 6.09 -13.97
CA ALA A 337 -9.55 6.29 -13.77
C ALA A 337 -10.39 5.00 -13.72
N GLY A 338 -9.88 3.92 -14.30
CA GLY A 338 -10.58 2.64 -14.40
C GLY A 338 -10.63 1.85 -13.09
N PRO A 339 -11.18 0.61 -13.16
CA PRO A 339 -11.22 -0.30 -12.04
C PRO A 339 -9.82 -0.53 -11.44
N SER A 340 -9.68 -0.31 -10.14
CA SER A 340 -8.42 -0.42 -9.40
C SER A 340 -8.70 -0.65 -7.92
N ALA A 341 -7.79 -1.35 -7.20
CA ALA A 341 -8.04 -1.73 -5.81
C ALA A 341 -6.84 -1.48 -4.90
N TYR A 342 -6.19 -2.53 -4.41
CA TYR A 342 -5.09 -2.41 -3.46
C TYR A 342 -3.86 -1.75 -4.09
N SER A 343 -3.06 -1.08 -3.25
CA SER A 343 -1.91 -0.32 -3.71
C SER A 343 -0.79 -0.28 -2.67
N CYS A 344 0.44 -0.08 -3.15
CA CYS A 344 1.61 0.14 -2.31
C CYS A 344 2.51 1.20 -2.94
N LEU A 345 2.99 2.14 -2.13
CA LEU A 345 3.90 3.23 -2.50
C LEU A 345 5.33 2.88 -2.12
N ALA A 346 6.28 3.36 -2.91
CA ALA A 346 7.71 3.30 -2.60
C ALA A 346 8.42 4.60 -3.05
N LYS A 347 9.42 5.03 -2.29
CA LYS A 347 10.39 6.03 -2.75
C LYS A 347 11.53 5.31 -3.42
N LEU A 348 11.74 5.54 -4.72
CA LEU A 348 12.79 4.91 -5.48
C LEU A 348 14.16 5.54 -5.17
N GLN A 349 15.23 4.80 -5.42
CA GLN A 349 16.60 5.27 -5.17
C GLN A 349 16.94 6.50 -6.02
N ASP A 350 16.40 6.61 -7.22
CA ASP A 350 16.57 7.76 -8.12
C ASP A 350 15.67 8.96 -7.76
N GLY A 351 14.91 8.88 -6.66
CA GLY A 351 14.06 9.95 -6.17
C GLY A 351 12.65 9.98 -6.74
N ARG A 352 12.29 9.08 -7.67
CA ARG A 352 10.93 8.97 -8.20
C ARG A 352 9.96 8.33 -7.19
N VAL A 353 8.67 8.56 -7.44
CA VAL A 353 7.57 7.90 -6.72
C VAL A 353 7.23 6.61 -7.46
N GLY A 354 7.43 5.48 -6.80
CA GLY A 354 6.97 4.17 -7.26
C GLY A 354 5.58 3.87 -6.73
N MET A 355 4.71 3.36 -7.57
CA MET A 355 3.34 2.95 -7.26
C MET A 355 3.12 1.55 -7.81
N PHE A 356 2.74 0.61 -6.96
CA PHE A 356 2.41 -0.75 -7.36
C PHE A 356 0.97 -1.04 -6.93
N PHE A 357 0.09 -1.39 -7.88
CA PHE A 357 -1.33 -1.49 -7.60
C PHE A 357 -2.09 -2.45 -8.52
N GLU A 358 -3.24 -2.89 -8.04
CA GLU A 358 -4.21 -3.68 -8.79
C GLU A 358 -5.01 -2.81 -9.73
N ALA A 359 -5.15 -3.21 -11.00
CA ALA A 359 -5.94 -2.47 -11.99
C ALA A 359 -6.45 -3.36 -13.12
N GLY A 360 -7.46 -2.89 -13.85
CA GLY A 360 -7.99 -3.56 -15.01
C GLY A 360 -8.93 -2.71 -15.84
N LYS A 361 -9.42 -3.26 -16.95
CA LYS A 361 -10.39 -2.60 -17.84
C LYS A 361 -11.83 -2.84 -17.40
N LYS A 362 -12.15 -4.05 -16.95
CA LYS A 362 -13.49 -4.48 -16.54
C LYS A 362 -13.58 -4.73 -15.04
N LYS A 363 -12.52 -5.29 -14.44
CA LYS A 363 -12.42 -5.62 -13.02
C LYS A 363 -11.12 -5.09 -12.45
N PRO A 364 -11.06 -4.75 -11.15
CA PRO A 364 -9.85 -4.16 -10.56
C PRO A 364 -8.67 -5.15 -10.41
N TYR A 365 -8.86 -6.43 -10.67
CA TYR A 365 -7.87 -7.48 -10.40
C TYR A 365 -7.28 -8.14 -11.65
N GLU A 366 -7.40 -7.49 -12.82
CA GLU A 366 -6.92 -8.05 -14.08
C GLU A 366 -5.39 -8.00 -14.22
N LYS A 367 -4.76 -7.01 -13.56
CA LYS A 367 -3.32 -6.75 -13.66
C LYS A 367 -2.75 -6.21 -12.36
N MET A 368 -1.48 -6.53 -12.13
CA MET A 368 -0.63 -5.89 -11.14
C MET A 368 0.34 -4.95 -11.89
N ILE A 369 0.21 -3.65 -11.64
CA ILE A 369 0.89 -2.60 -12.43
C ILE A 369 1.84 -1.83 -11.54
N PHE A 370 3.09 -1.70 -12.01
CA PHE A 370 4.06 -0.77 -11.44
C PHE A 370 4.15 0.48 -12.31
N VAL A 371 4.16 1.64 -11.66
CA VAL A 371 4.34 2.96 -12.29
C VAL A 371 5.38 3.74 -11.50
N ALA A 372 6.30 4.40 -12.19
CA ALA A 372 7.26 5.32 -11.59
C ALA A 372 7.18 6.69 -12.26
N ILE A 373 7.02 7.75 -11.47
CA ILE A 373 6.92 9.14 -11.94
C ILE A 373 7.86 10.06 -11.16
N GLU A 374 8.27 11.15 -11.79
CA GLU A 374 8.94 12.24 -11.07
C GLU A 374 7.98 12.87 -10.05
N PRO A 375 8.45 13.24 -8.84
CA PRO A 375 7.58 13.88 -7.84
C PRO A 375 6.87 15.13 -8.36
N GLY A 376 7.49 15.90 -9.27
CA GLY A 376 6.88 17.05 -9.92
C GLY A 376 5.63 16.74 -10.73
N GLU A 377 5.54 15.53 -11.30
CA GLU A 377 4.37 15.08 -12.08
C GLU A 377 3.09 14.94 -11.23
N LEU A 378 3.21 14.82 -9.92
CA LEU A 378 2.06 14.83 -9.01
C LEU A 378 1.27 16.14 -9.08
N PHE A 379 1.91 17.23 -9.51
CA PHE A 379 1.35 18.59 -9.53
C PHE A 379 0.97 19.06 -10.94
N THR A 380 1.20 18.23 -11.98
CA THR A 380 0.80 18.55 -13.34
C THR A 380 -0.65 18.18 -13.62
N PRO A 381 -1.38 18.86 -14.53
CA PRO A 381 -2.72 18.47 -14.95
C PRO A 381 -2.78 17.08 -15.63
N GLY A 382 -3.98 16.49 -15.62
CA GLY A 382 -4.31 15.27 -16.36
C GLY A 382 -4.01 13.97 -15.60
N THR A 383 -4.38 12.85 -16.21
CA THR A 383 -4.22 11.48 -15.67
C THR A 383 -2.86 10.90 -16.10
N VAL A 384 -2.22 10.11 -15.24
CA VAL A 384 -0.94 9.47 -15.57
C VAL A 384 -1.14 8.35 -16.58
N LEU A 385 -2.06 7.41 -16.29
CA LEU A 385 -2.40 6.29 -17.16
C LEU A 385 -3.77 6.53 -17.80
N GLU A 386 -3.81 6.85 -19.09
CA GLU A 386 -5.08 7.02 -19.81
C GLU A 386 -5.71 5.68 -20.19
N LYS A 387 -4.90 4.65 -20.44
CA LYS A 387 -5.33 3.29 -20.83
C LYS A 387 -4.40 2.24 -20.25
N LEU A 388 -4.97 1.04 -20.01
CA LEU A 388 -4.25 -0.19 -19.61
C LEU A 388 -4.23 -1.22 -20.74
#